data_ad6d3e7d492ac41bfd3cccc349eee599
#
_entry.id   ad6d3e7d492ac41bfd3cccc349eee599
#
_cell.length_a   1.000
_cell.length_b   1.000
_cell.length_c   1.000
_cell.angle_alpha   90.00
_cell.angle_beta   90.00
_cell.angle_gamma   90.00
#
_symmetry.space_group_name_H-M   'P 1'
#
loop_
_entity.id
_entity.type
_entity.pdbx_description
1 polymer ?
#
loop_
_entity_poly.entity_id
_entity_poly.type
_entity_poly.pdbx_seq_one_letter_code
_entity_poly.pdbx_strand_id
1 'polypeptide(L)'
;MLILTRKIGESIMVGDNIRLVVLDIRGRQIRLGIEAPADVVVLREEIAQRLTNENLRAASFNYQEVQEALNGVALEVGHCFSLQPPRPEAPTVTIESQALGRVKVSADRIITFASGLPGFPEERRYALVNGHLKSPFYCLQSVDNPSLAFVVTDPTALEPDYHLKNGPSTLQDLQASSSEDLQVLVTLTIPPGRPREITANLMSPLLINPASGLGKQVVIDKPHYSHQHPVLSVKPD
;
A
#
# COMPACT_ATOMS: atom_id res chain seq x y z
N MET A 1 21.67 25.14 -2.84
CA MET A 1 21.08 24.75 -1.52
C MET A 1 20.84 26.03 -0.73
N LEU A 2 19.60 26.24 -0.23
CA LEU A 2 19.26 27.34 0.67
C LEU A 2 19.55 26.90 2.10
N ILE A 3 20.29 27.74 2.85
CA ILE A 3 20.60 27.47 4.27
C ILE A 3 19.94 28.56 5.10
N LEU A 4 19.13 28.16 6.06
CA LEU A 4 18.41 29.05 6.96
C LEU A 4 18.73 28.70 8.41
N THR A 5 18.96 29.72 9.26
CA THR A 5 19.10 29.53 10.70
C THR A 5 17.82 29.97 11.40
N ARG A 6 17.30 29.14 12.31
CA ARG A 6 16.07 29.41 13.08
C ARG A 6 16.26 29.06 14.55
N LYS A 7 15.59 29.82 15.42
CA LYS A 7 15.51 29.56 16.85
C LYS A 7 14.23 28.80 17.20
N ILE A 8 14.17 28.27 18.41
CA ILE A 8 12.94 27.67 18.95
C ILE A 8 11.77 28.66 18.84
N GLY A 9 10.64 28.20 18.32
CA GLY A 9 9.42 28.98 18.05
C GLY A 9 9.40 29.67 16.69
N GLU A 10 10.53 29.77 15.98
CA GLU A 10 10.57 30.36 14.64
C GLU A 10 10.16 29.34 13.57
N SER A 11 9.63 29.85 12.47
CA SER A 11 9.12 29.02 11.37
C SER A 11 9.76 29.34 10.03
N ILE A 12 9.63 28.40 9.09
CA ILE A 12 9.98 28.51 7.68
C ILE A 12 8.72 28.20 6.88
N MET A 13 8.44 28.98 5.84
CA MET A 13 7.41 28.66 4.86
C MET A 13 8.04 27.99 3.65
N VAL A 14 7.41 26.91 3.18
CA VAL A 14 7.76 26.21 1.94
C VAL A 14 6.55 26.28 1.01
N GLY A 15 6.67 27.06 -0.07
CA GLY A 15 5.51 27.47 -0.85
C GLY A 15 4.56 28.32 0.00
N ASP A 16 3.25 28.28 -0.34
CA ASP A 16 2.24 29.13 0.29
C ASP A 16 1.53 28.48 1.49
N ASN A 17 1.68 27.15 1.66
CA ASN A 17 0.79 26.35 2.52
C ASN A 17 1.51 25.29 3.40
N ILE A 18 2.84 25.21 3.33
CA ILE A 18 3.60 24.32 4.22
C ILE A 18 4.42 25.15 5.18
N ARG A 19 4.23 24.94 6.48
CA ARG A 19 4.94 25.61 7.55
C ARG A 19 5.75 24.64 8.40
N LEU A 20 7.04 24.89 8.49
CA LEU A 20 7.97 24.15 9.36
C LEU A 20 8.26 25.01 10.59
N VAL A 21 8.04 24.48 11.78
CA VAL A 21 8.27 25.19 13.05
C VAL A 21 9.33 24.44 13.88
N VAL A 22 10.31 25.15 14.40
CA VAL A 22 11.26 24.57 15.38
C VAL A 22 10.59 24.53 16.75
N LEU A 23 10.22 23.35 17.23
CA LEU A 23 9.54 23.16 18.51
C LEU A 23 10.51 23.06 19.69
N ASP A 24 11.65 22.37 19.51
CA ASP A 24 12.61 22.13 20.57
C ASP A 24 13.97 21.76 19.97
N ILE A 25 15.04 22.05 20.71
CA ILE A 25 16.42 21.68 20.35
C ILE A 25 17.08 21.09 21.57
N ARG A 26 17.49 19.82 21.50
CA ARG A 26 18.20 19.10 22.57
C ARG A 26 19.51 18.52 22.05
N GLY A 27 20.61 19.16 22.38
CA GLY A 27 21.93 18.76 21.90
C GLY A 27 21.99 18.73 20.36
N ARG A 28 22.03 17.54 19.77
CA ARG A 28 22.07 17.32 18.31
C ARG A 28 20.71 17.00 17.69
N GLN A 29 19.66 16.95 18.49
CA GLN A 29 18.31 16.60 18.02
C GLN A 29 17.45 17.86 17.94
N ILE A 30 16.76 18.03 16.83
CA ILE A 30 15.80 19.09 16.58
C ILE A 30 14.41 18.47 16.45
N ARG A 31 13.44 19.00 17.19
CA ARG A 31 12.03 18.66 17.03
C ARG A 31 11.39 19.70 16.11
N LEU A 32 10.86 19.22 14.99
CA LEU A 32 10.14 20.04 14.01
C LEU A 32 8.66 19.73 14.06
N GLY A 33 7.82 20.76 14.07
CA GLY A 33 6.40 20.69 13.72
C GLY A 33 6.25 21.00 12.25
N ILE A 34 5.40 20.25 11.56
CA ILE A 34 5.10 20.47 10.14
C ILE A 34 3.59 20.61 10.01
N GLU A 35 3.19 21.79 9.52
CA GLU A 35 1.83 22.09 9.11
C GLU A 35 1.81 22.03 7.58
N ALA A 36 1.04 21.10 7.03
CA ALA A 36 0.91 20.91 5.58
C ALA A 36 -0.55 20.60 5.23
N PRO A 37 -0.98 20.90 4.01
CA PRO A 37 -2.29 20.49 3.50
C PRO A 37 -2.43 18.96 3.50
N ALA A 38 -3.67 18.48 3.51
CA ALA A 38 -3.98 17.05 3.59
C ALA A 38 -3.49 16.23 2.38
N ASP A 39 -3.36 16.87 1.22
CA ASP A 39 -2.85 16.30 -0.02
C ASP A 39 -1.31 16.19 -0.06
N VAL A 40 -0.61 16.84 0.86
CA VAL A 40 0.85 16.75 0.99
C VAL A 40 1.22 15.68 2.00
N VAL A 41 1.81 14.60 1.50
CA VAL A 41 2.33 13.52 2.35
C VAL A 41 3.66 13.94 2.97
N VAL A 42 3.69 14.05 4.29
CA VAL A 42 4.92 14.37 5.04
C VAL A 42 5.47 13.08 5.66
N LEU A 43 6.61 12.65 5.18
CA LEU A 43 7.33 11.47 5.69
C LEU A 43 8.77 11.83 6.02
N ARG A 44 9.35 11.12 6.98
CA ARG A 44 10.81 11.13 7.14
C ARG A 44 11.45 10.52 5.90
N GLU A 45 12.57 11.07 5.45
CA GLU A 45 13.23 10.63 4.21
C GLU A 45 13.55 9.13 4.23
N GLU A 46 14.07 8.64 5.35
CA GLU A 46 14.40 7.23 5.53
C GLU A 46 13.16 6.31 5.45
N ILE A 47 11.98 6.81 5.85
CA ILE A 47 10.71 6.08 5.72
C ILE A 47 10.24 6.09 4.27
N ALA A 48 10.31 7.24 3.60
CA ALA A 48 9.94 7.37 2.19
C ALA A 48 10.81 6.46 1.30
N GLN A 49 12.13 6.46 1.51
CA GLN A 49 13.08 5.60 0.79
C GLN A 49 12.81 4.12 1.07
N ARG A 50 12.54 3.76 2.32
CA ARG A 50 12.21 2.38 2.69
C ARG A 50 10.94 1.92 2.00
N LEU A 51 9.89 2.71 2.02
CA LEU A 51 8.62 2.39 1.37
C LEU A 51 8.80 2.19 -0.14
N THR A 52 9.54 3.09 -0.79
CA THR A 52 9.89 2.94 -2.21
C THR A 52 10.62 1.62 -2.48
N ASN A 53 11.62 1.29 -1.68
CA ASN A 53 12.39 0.07 -1.85
C ASN A 53 11.55 -1.20 -1.63
N GLU A 54 10.65 -1.20 -0.65
CA GLU A 54 9.76 -2.34 -0.40
C GLU A 54 8.76 -2.51 -1.55
N ASN A 55 8.19 -1.44 -2.09
CA ASN A 55 7.31 -1.53 -3.26
C ASN A 55 8.06 -2.03 -4.50
N LEU A 56 9.29 -1.55 -4.76
CA LEU A 56 10.11 -2.05 -5.86
C LEU A 56 10.41 -3.56 -5.73
N ARG A 57 10.71 -4.02 -4.52
CA ARG A 57 10.91 -5.45 -4.25
C ARG A 57 9.62 -6.25 -4.42
N ALA A 58 8.51 -5.73 -3.90
CA ALA A 58 7.20 -6.38 -4.01
C ALA A 58 6.71 -6.49 -5.46
N ALA A 59 7.12 -5.56 -6.35
CA ALA A 59 6.81 -5.61 -7.77
C ALA A 59 7.73 -6.57 -8.57
N SER A 60 8.85 -7.02 -7.96
CA SER A 60 9.85 -7.87 -8.63
C SER A 60 9.65 -9.33 -8.22
N PHE A 61 8.69 -10.02 -8.82
CA PHE A 61 8.41 -11.42 -8.53
C PHE A 61 8.19 -12.25 -9.80
N ASN A 62 8.40 -13.56 -9.69
CA ASN A 62 8.00 -14.52 -10.70
C ASN A 62 6.64 -15.12 -10.32
N TYR A 63 5.66 -14.96 -11.18
CA TYR A 63 4.29 -15.37 -10.88
C TYR A 63 4.15 -16.90 -10.66
N GLN A 64 4.93 -17.72 -11.38
CA GLN A 64 4.91 -19.17 -11.20
C GLN A 64 5.46 -19.56 -9.82
N GLU A 65 6.58 -18.96 -9.40
CA GLU A 65 7.14 -19.17 -8.06
C GLU A 65 6.15 -18.76 -6.97
N VAL A 66 5.40 -17.66 -7.19
CA VAL A 66 4.35 -17.20 -6.28
C VAL A 66 3.23 -18.22 -6.17
N GLN A 67 2.74 -18.75 -7.29
CA GLN A 67 1.67 -19.75 -7.29
C GLN A 67 2.10 -21.02 -6.54
N GLU A 68 3.30 -21.52 -6.79
CA GLU A 68 3.84 -22.70 -6.11
C GLU A 68 3.98 -22.47 -4.59
N ALA A 69 4.49 -21.31 -4.20
CA ALA A 69 4.69 -20.96 -2.80
C ALA A 69 3.37 -20.81 -2.04
N LEU A 70 2.39 -20.15 -2.64
CA LEU A 70 1.11 -19.86 -1.99
C LEU A 70 0.09 -21.01 -2.07
N ASN A 71 0.27 -21.99 -2.98
CA ASN A 71 -0.62 -23.14 -3.11
C ASN A 71 -0.67 -24.04 -1.86
N GLY A 72 0.36 -24.00 -1.02
CA GLY A 72 0.43 -24.75 0.25
C GLY A 72 0.07 -23.93 1.49
N VAL A 73 -0.23 -22.65 1.33
CA VAL A 73 -0.51 -21.74 2.44
C VAL A 73 -2.01 -21.76 2.76
N ALA A 74 -2.37 -22.32 3.90
CA ALA A 74 -3.71 -22.20 4.46
C ALA A 74 -3.69 -21.06 5.48
N LEU A 75 -4.25 -19.91 5.12
CA LEU A 75 -4.52 -18.81 6.06
C LEU A 75 -6.01 -18.83 6.42
N GLU A 76 -6.31 -18.74 7.69
CA GLU A 76 -7.68 -18.51 8.14
C GLU A 76 -8.04 -17.05 7.89
N VAL A 77 -9.05 -16.83 7.08
CA VAL A 77 -9.50 -15.48 6.70
C VAL A 77 -10.67 -15.09 7.60
N GLY A 78 -10.45 -14.13 8.48
CA GLY A 78 -11.50 -13.59 9.34
C GLY A 78 -12.56 -12.78 8.56
N HIS A 79 -12.13 -11.99 7.58
CA HIS A 79 -12.99 -11.28 6.64
C HIS A 79 -12.41 -11.45 5.24
N CYS A 80 -13.09 -12.19 4.38
CA CYS A 80 -12.70 -12.33 3.00
C CYS A 80 -12.90 -10.97 2.31
N PHE A 81 -11.85 -10.45 1.66
CA PHE A 81 -11.99 -9.35 0.71
C PHE A 81 -13.06 -9.77 -0.28
N SER A 82 -14.25 -9.23 -0.13
CA SER A 82 -15.34 -9.48 -1.06
C SER A 82 -15.21 -8.46 -2.18
N LEU A 83 -14.65 -8.87 -3.31
CA LEU A 83 -14.83 -8.11 -4.54
C LEU A 83 -16.36 -8.01 -4.73
N GLN A 84 -16.93 -6.82 -4.51
CA GLN A 84 -18.35 -6.60 -4.80
C GLN A 84 -18.63 -7.09 -6.22
N PRO A 85 -19.78 -7.71 -6.48
CA PRO A 85 -20.11 -8.11 -7.83
C PRO A 85 -20.05 -6.89 -8.74
N PRO A 86 -19.50 -7.01 -9.97
CA PRO A 86 -19.43 -5.89 -10.90
C PRO A 86 -20.84 -5.37 -11.18
N ARG A 87 -20.97 -4.08 -11.35
CA ARG A 87 -22.25 -3.50 -11.77
C ARG A 87 -22.62 -4.09 -13.13
N PRO A 88 -23.84 -4.59 -13.31
CA PRO A 88 -24.24 -5.29 -14.55
C PRO A 88 -24.02 -4.50 -15.85
N GLU A 89 -24.00 -3.17 -15.76
CA GLU A 89 -23.87 -2.25 -16.90
C GLU A 89 -22.46 -1.64 -17.04
N ALA A 90 -21.51 -1.97 -16.15
CA ALA A 90 -20.19 -1.39 -16.23
C ALA A 90 -19.40 -1.94 -17.44
N PRO A 91 -18.75 -1.06 -18.22
CA PRO A 91 -17.97 -1.51 -19.37
C PRO A 91 -16.79 -2.38 -18.92
N THR A 92 -16.45 -3.36 -19.75
CA THR A 92 -15.30 -4.25 -19.50
C THR A 92 -14.06 -3.67 -20.16
N VAL A 93 -12.97 -3.59 -19.40
CA VAL A 93 -11.64 -3.21 -19.84
C VAL A 93 -10.77 -4.46 -19.96
N THR A 94 -10.04 -4.60 -21.06
CA THR A 94 -9.05 -5.67 -21.22
C THR A 94 -7.70 -5.13 -20.78
N ILE A 95 -7.06 -5.79 -19.83
CA ILE A 95 -5.74 -5.45 -19.28
C ILE A 95 -4.77 -6.52 -19.76
N GLU A 96 -3.63 -6.10 -20.29
CA GLU A 96 -2.51 -6.98 -20.59
C GLU A 96 -1.66 -7.14 -19.31
N SER A 97 -1.25 -8.35 -18.98
CA SER A 97 -0.40 -8.66 -17.84
C SER A 97 0.64 -9.69 -18.24
N GLN A 98 1.90 -9.44 -17.91
CA GLN A 98 2.96 -10.43 -18.10
C GLN A 98 2.76 -11.66 -17.20
N ALA A 99 2.18 -11.46 -16.04
CA ALA A 99 1.93 -12.52 -15.05
C ALA A 99 0.68 -13.35 -15.37
N LEU A 100 -0.40 -12.70 -15.87
CA LEU A 100 -1.73 -13.28 -15.98
C LEU A 100 -2.24 -13.40 -17.43
N GLY A 101 -1.49 -12.88 -18.41
CA GLY A 101 -1.94 -12.77 -19.79
C GLY A 101 -3.04 -11.70 -19.94
N ARG A 102 -4.01 -11.95 -20.79
CA ARG A 102 -5.16 -11.06 -20.99
C ARG A 102 -6.21 -11.26 -19.91
N VAL A 103 -6.49 -10.21 -19.16
CA VAL A 103 -7.50 -10.23 -18.09
C VAL A 103 -8.60 -9.23 -18.43
N LYS A 104 -9.85 -9.67 -18.36
CA LYS A 104 -11.03 -8.81 -18.50
C LYS A 104 -11.49 -8.39 -17.10
N VAL A 105 -11.54 -7.10 -16.86
CA VAL A 105 -12.01 -6.51 -15.59
C VAL A 105 -13.12 -5.51 -15.87
N SER A 106 -14.06 -5.39 -14.96
CA SER A 106 -15.08 -4.35 -15.03
C SER A 106 -14.47 -3.00 -14.69
N ALA A 107 -14.83 -1.93 -15.41
CA ALA A 107 -14.25 -0.60 -15.23
C ALA A 107 -14.49 -0.03 -13.81
N ASP A 108 -15.58 -0.43 -13.16
CA ASP A 108 -15.88 -0.06 -11.77
C ASP A 108 -14.99 -0.74 -10.71
N ARG A 109 -14.14 -1.67 -11.15
CA ARG A 109 -13.12 -2.33 -10.32
C ARG A 109 -11.72 -1.78 -10.50
N ILE A 110 -11.56 -0.72 -11.27
CA ILE A 110 -10.28 -0.04 -11.41
C ILE A 110 -10.11 0.88 -10.21
N ILE A 111 -8.97 0.72 -9.53
CA ILE A 111 -8.58 1.49 -8.37
C ILE A 111 -7.61 2.58 -8.84
N THR A 112 -7.89 3.81 -8.47
CA THR A 112 -7.05 4.96 -8.83
C THR A 112 -6.28 5.46 -7.60
N PHE A 113 -4.96 5.40 -7.65
CA PHE A 113 -4.06 6.01 -6.68
C PHE A 113 -3.64 7.39 -7.21
N ALA A 114 -4.18 8.46 -6.65
CA ALA A 114 -4.02 9.82 -7.18
C ALA A 114 -2.54 10.25 -7.37
N SER A 115 -1.66 9.84 -6.47
CA SER A 115 -0.21 10.13 -6.51
C SER A 115 0.63 8.92 -6.98
N GLY A 116 0.00 7.87 -7.50
CA GLY A 116 0.65 6.58 -7.72
C GLY A 116 1.06 5.90 -6.43
N LEU A 117 1.85 4.83 -6.55
CA LEU A 117 2.48 4.17 -5.39
C LEU A 117 3.94 4.63 -5.27
N PRO A 118 4.50 4.79 -4.06
CA PRO A 118 5.92 5.10 -3.88
C PRO A 118 6.83 4.13 -4.65
N GLY A 119 7.70 4.66 -5.50
CA GLY A 119 8.48 3.91 -6.48
C GLY A 119 7.85 3.85 -7.87
N PHE A 120 6.55 4.15 -8.00
CA PHE A 120 5.77 4.11 -9.24
C PHE A 120 4.81 5.30 -9.33
N PRO A 121 5.30 6.55 -9.32
CA PRO A 121 4.44 7.74 -9.23
C PRO A 121 3.59 7.98 -10.48
N GLU A 122 4.03 7.47 -11.64
CA GLU A 122 3.32 7.62 -12.91
C GLU A 122 2.22 6.57 -13.10
N GLU A 123 2.32 5.45 -12.37
CA GLU A 123 1.37 4.35 -12.44
C GLU A 123 0.25 4.58 -11.45
N ARG A 124 -0.92 4.96 -11.93
CA ARG A 124 -2.02 5.39 -11.07
C ARG A 124 -3.20 4.44 -11.05
N ARG A 125 -3.42 3.69 -12.12
CA ARG A 125 -4.59 2.83 -12.28
C ARG A 125 -4.22 1.37 -12.11
N TYR A 126 -4.92 0.71 -11.23
CA TYR A 126 -4.72 -0.70 -10.93
C TYR A 126 -6.04 -1.45 -10.91
N ALA A 127 -5.99 -2.73 -11.20
CA ALA A 127 -7.12 -3.62 -11.02
C ALA A 127 -6.74 -4.76 -10.07
N LEU A 128 -7.65 -5.07 -9.16
CA LEU A 128 -7.49 -6.20 -8.27
C LEU A 128 -8.10 -7.44 -8.94
N VAL A 129 -7.27 -8.45 -9.18
CA VAL A 129 -7.65 -9.68 -9.84
C VAL A 129 -7.23 -10.89 -9.02
N ASN A 130 -8.06 -11.93 -9.00
CA ASN A 130 -7.70 -13.16 -8.29
C ASN A 130 -6.57 -13.92 -9.01
N GLY A 131 -6.49 -13.78 -10.34
CA GLY A 131 -5.59 -14.60 -11.15
C GLY A 131 -5.87 -16.08 -10.92
N HIS A 132 -4.80 -16.85 -10.73
CA HIS A 132 -4.90 -18.25 -10.29
C HIS A 132 -4.43 -18.43 -8.84
N LEU A 133 -4.37 -17.32 -8.08
CA LEU A 133 -4.02 -17.35 -6.65
C LEU A 133 -5.22 -17.83 -5.84
N LYS A 134 -4.97 -18.66 -4.84
CA LYS A 134 -6.01 -19.06 -3.89
C LYS A 134 -6.23 -17.92 -2.89
N SER A 135 -7.49 -17.69 -2.52
CA SER A 135 -7.81 -16.79 -1.40
C SER A 135 -6.97 -17.16 -0.15
N PRO A 136 -6.44 -16.18 0.58
CA PRO A 136 -6.76 -14.74 0.55
C PRO A 136 -5.81 -13.88 -0.29
N PHE A 137 -5.15 -14.42 -1.30
CA PHE A 137 -4.17 -13.71 -2.11
C PHE A 137 -4.79 -13.19 -3.40
N TYR A 138 -4.37 -11.98 -3.78
CA TYR A 138 -4.82 -11.28 -4.99
C TYR A 138 -3.62 -10.68 -5.72
N CYS A 139 -3.80 -10.41 -7.00
CA CYS A 139 -2.86 -9.66 -7.81
C CYS A 139 -3.41 -8.24 -8.05
N LEU A 140 -2.69 -7.22 -7.63
CA LEU A 140 -2.96 -5.83 -7.94
C LEU A 140 -2.15 -5.47 -9.18
N GLN A 141 -2.78 -5.56 -10.36
CA GLN A 141 -2.16 -5.35 -11.67
C GLN A 141 -2.31 -3.91 -12.12
N SER A 142 -1.23 -3.27 -12.58
CA SER A 142 -1.33 -1.98 -13.28
C SER A 142 -2.15 -2.14 -14.56
N VAL A 143 -3.04 -1.19 -14.80
CA VAL A 143 -3.84 -1.13 -16.05
C VAL A 143 -2.99 -0.68 -17.22
N ASP A 144 -2.01 0.18 -16.95
CA ASP A 144 -1.23 0.89 -17.96
C ASP A 144 0.12 0.22 -18.24
N ASN A 145 0.64 -0.57 -17.28
CA ASN A 145 1.93 -1.23 -17.37
C ASN A 145 1.79 -2.76 -17.19
N PRO A 146 1.88 -3.53 -18.28
CA PRO A 146 1.72 -4.99 -18.23
C PRO A 146 2.72 -5.73 -17.33
N SER A 147 3.90 -5.13 -17.10
CA SER A 147 4.96 -5.74 -16.28
C SER A 147 4.85 -5.41 -14.79
N LEU A 148 3.97 -4.47 -14.42
CA LEU A 148 3.83 -4.02 -13.04
C LEU A 148 2.62 -4.63 -12.36
N ALA A 149 2.90 -5.47 -11.38
CA ALA A 149 1.87 -6.04 -10.51
C ALA A 149 2.43 -6.21 -9.09
N PHE A 150 1.54 -6.35 -8.13
CA PHE A 150 1.85 -6.67 -6.74
C PHE A 150 1.00 -7.86 -6.30
N VAL A 151 1.58 -8.76 -5.51
CA VAL A 151 0.78 -9.72 -4.75
C VAL A 151 0.35 -9.04 -3.46
N VAL A 152 -0.94 -9.12 -3.16
CA VAL A 152 -1.53 -8.47 -1.98
C VAL A 152 -2.44 -9.43 -1.22
N THR A 153 -2.63 -9.17 0.07
CA THR A 153 -3.54 -9.92 0.92
C THR A 153 -4.19 -9.02 1.96
N ASP A 154 -5.27 -9.48 2.56
CA ASP A 154 -5.85 -8.87 3.75
C ASP A 154 -4.88 -9.07 4.93
N PRO A 155 -4.45 -8.00 5.63
CA PRO A 155 -3.53 -8.12 6.75
C PRO A 155 -4.10 -8.93 7.93
N THR A 156 -5.42 -9.00 8.10
CA THR A 156 -6.05 -9.78 9.18
C THR A 156 -5.86 -11.29 9.00
N ALA A 157 -5.53 -11.74 7.79
CA ALA A 157 -5.14 -13.11 7.53
C ALA A 157 -3.76 -13.48 8.12
N LEU A 158 -2.92 -12.47 8.39
CA LEU A 158 -1.57 -12.62 8.93
C LEU A 158 -1.50 -12.19 10.40
N GLU A 159 -2.20 -11.12 10.74
CA GLU A 159 -2.27 -10.51 12.06
C GLU A 159 -3.75 -10.24 12.38
N PRO A 160 -4.45 -11.16 13.09
CA PRO A 160 -5.89 -11.04 13.35
C PRO A 160 -6.30 -9.74 14.05
N ASP A 161 -5.40 -9.19 14.86
CA ASP A 161 -5.61 -7.93 15.59
C ASP A 161 -5.11 -6.70 14.80
N TYR A 162 -4.97 -6.80 13.47
CA TYR A 162 -4.54 -5.69 12.66
C TYR A 162 -5.59 -4.59 12.60
N HIS A 163 -5.31 -3.45 13.22
CA HIS A 163 -6.23 -2.33 13.30
C HIS A 163 -5.60 -1.02 12.84
N LEU A 164 -6.34 -0.31 11.97
CA LEU A 164 -6.00 1.02 11.49
C LEU A 164 -6.96 2.05 12.07
N LYS A 165 -6.39 3.16 12.54
CA LYS A 165 -7.16 4.38 12.77
C LYS A 165 -6.81 5.36 11.68
N ASN A 166 -7.72 5.56 10.73
CA ASN A 166 -7.54 6.50 9.64
C ASN A 166 -7.90 7.91 10.12
N GLY A 167 -7.01 8.87 9.83
CA GLY A 167 -7.28 10.27 10.11
C GLY A 167 -8.36 10.86 9.17
N PRO A 168 -8.98 11.99 9.56
CA PRO A 168 -10.02 12.64 8.73
C PRO A 168 -9.55 12.96 7.30
N SER A 169 -8.30 13.37 7.13
CA SER A 169 -7.72 13.65 5.81
C SER A 169 -7.69 12.43 4.90
N THR A 170 -7.30 11.26 5.43
CA THR A 170 -7.28 10.01 4.66
C THR A 170 -8.68 9.60 4.23
N LEU A 171 -9.67 9.74 5.10
CA LEU A 171 -11.07 9.47 4.76
C LEU A 171 -11.57 10.42 3.67
N GLN A 172 -11.24 11.69 3.76
CA GLN A 172 -11.60 12.70 2.76
C GLN A 172 -10.95 12.38 1.40
N ASP A 173 -9.65 12.06 1.35
CA ASP A 173 -8.93 11.74 0.11
C ASP A 173 -9.54 10.53 -0.60
N LEU A 174 -10.03 9.56 0.18
CA LEU A 174 -10.67 8.36 -0.33
C LEU A 174 -12.19 8.47 -0.50
N GLN A 175 -12.77 9.63 -0.18
CA GLN A 175 -14.22 9.87 -0.21
C GLN A 175 -15.00 8.83 0.63
N ALA A 176 -14.45 8.46 1.79
CA ALA A 176 -15.03 7.52 2.72
C ALA A 176 -15.69 8.24 3.89
N SER A 177 -16.82 7.74 4.37
CA SER A 177 -17.52 8.29 5.53
C SER A 177 -16.90 7.78 6.84
N SER A 178 -16.39 6.56 6.82
CA SER A 178 -15.77 5.92 7.97
C SER A 178 -14.61 5.00 7.55
N SER A 179 -13.82 4.54 8.53
CA SER A 179 -12.77 3.52 8.26
C SER A 179 -13.34 2.16 7.86
N GLU A 180 -14.60 1.88 8.19
CA GLU A 180 -15.29 0.63 7.84
C GLU A 180 -15.65 0.56 6.35
N ASP A 181 -15.72 1.71 5.66
CA ASP A 181 -15.93 1.79 4.22
C ASP A 181 -14.67 1.40 3.43
N LEU A 182 -13.53 1.32 4.12
CA LEU A 182 -12.24 1.08 3.49
C LEU A 182 -11.84 -0.38 3.58
N GLN A 183 -11.39 -0.90 2.46
CA GLN A 183 -10.69 -2.17 2.40
C GLN A 183 -9.20 -1.94 2.61
N VAL A 184 -8.58 -2.84 3.36
CA VAL A 184 -7.16 -2.78 3.70
C VAL A 184 -6.44 -3.96 3.06
N LEU A 185 -5.40 -3.68 2.30
CA LEU A 185 -4.53 -4.71 1.74
C LEU A 185 -3.07 -4.39 2.08
N VAL A 186 -2.25 -5.41 2.14
CA VAL A 186 -0.80 -5.28 2.30
C VAL A 186 -0.08 -5.97 1.16
N THR A 187 1.03 -5.38 0.72
CA THR A 187 1.87 -5.96 -0.33
C THR A 187 2.72 -7.09 0.23
N LEU A 188 2.90 -8.13 -0.57
CA LEU A 188 3.81 -9.24 -0.28
C LEU A 188 5.08 -9.10 -1.10
N THR A 189 6.21 -9.36 -0.47
CA THR A 189 7.50 -9.49 -1.14
C THR A 189 7.90 -10.97 -1.20
N ILE A 190 8.11 -11.47 -2.41
CA ILE A 190 8.53 -12.83 -2.67
C ILE A 190 9.94 -12.77 -3.26
N PRO A 191 10.99 -13.09 -2.47
CA PRO A 191 12.36 -13.06 -2.98
C PRO A 191 12.57 -14.08 -4.10
N PRO A 192 13.15 -13.70 -5.26
CA PRO A 192 13.42 -14.62 -6.36
C PRO A 192 14.25 -15.82 -5.90
N GLY A 193 13.84 -17.03 -6.29
CA GLY A 193 14.50 -18.28 -5.92
C GLY A 193 14.34 -18.70 -4.45
N ARG A 194 13.61 -17.92 -3.63
CA ARG A 194 13.34 -18.20 -2.21
C ARG A 194 11.86 -18.01 -1.86
N PRO A 195 10.97 -18.74 -2.54
CA PRO A 195 9.53 -18.52 -2.40
C PRO A 195 8.96 -18.86 -1.01
N ARG A 196 9.75 -19.49 -0.13
CA ARG A 196 9.35 -19.72 1.27
C ARG A 196 9.67 -18.56 2.21
N GLU A 197 10.44 -17.59 1.76
CA GLU A 197 10.80 -16.39 2.54
C GLU A 197 9.86 -15.22 2.21
N ILE A 198 8.57 -15.51 2.01
CA ILE A 198 7.56 -14.48 1.74
C ILE A 198 7.37 -13.59 2.95
N THR A 199 7.39 -12.28 2.74
CA THR A 199 7.11 -11.30 3.78
C THR A 199 5.98 -10.35 3.36
N ALA A 200 5.25 -9.83 4.34
CA ALA A 200 4.21 -8.83 4.16
C ALA A 200 4.63 -7.49 4.76
N ASN A 201 4.28 -6.40 4.08
CA ASN A 201 4.53 -5.04 4.57
C ASN A 201 3.32 -4.55 5.40
N LEU A 202 3.30 -4.87 6.70
CA LEU A 202 2.24 -4.44 7.60
C LEU A 202 2.33 -2.95 7.99
N MET A 203 3.46 -2.28 7.73
CA MET A 203 3.65 -0.86 8.06
C MET A 203 3.12 0.09 6.99
N SER A 204 2.85 -0.41 5.79
CA SER A 204 2.47 0.47 4.66
C SER A 204 1.31 -0.12 3.86
N PRO A 205 0.13 -0.24 4.48
CA PRO A 205 -1.04 -0.80 3.83
C PRO A 205 -1.57 0.09 2.71
N LEU A 206 -2.25 -0.56 1.79
CA LEU A 206 -3.08 0.06 0.76
C LEU A 206 -4.51 0.16 1.31
N LEU A 207 -5.03 1.37 1.36
CA LEU A 207 -6.41 1.65 1.71
C LEU A 207 -7.18 1.88 0.41
N ILE A 208 -8.30 1.21 0.26
CA ILE A 208 -9.13 1.27 -0.95
C ILE A 208 -10.56 1.51 -0.53
N ASN A 209 -11.20 2.52 -1.14
CA ASN A 209 -12.64 2.69 -1.04
C ASN A 209 -13.30 2.06 -2.28
N PRO A 210 -14.01 0.92 -2.15
CA PRO A 210 -14.64 0.25 -3.27
C PRO A 210 -15.76 1.07 -3.93
N ALA A 211 -16.40 1.97 -3.17
CA ALA A 211 -17.48 2.79 -3.68
C ALA A 211 -17.01 3.91 -4.61
N SER A 212 -15.88 4.54 -4.30
CA SER A 212 -15.30 5.61 -5.12
C SER A 212 -14.25 5.11 -6.12
N GLY A 213 -13.72 3.90 -5.93
CA GLY A 213 -12.59 3.38 -6.71
C GLY A 213 -11.26 4.09 -6.42
N LEU A 214 -11.15 4.79 -5.29
CA LEU A 214 -9.93 5.49 -4.89
C LEU A 214 -9.09 4.62 -3.96
N GLY A 215 -7.77 4.72 -4.13
CA GLY A 215 -6.78 4.06 -3.29
C GLY A 215 -5.70 4.99 -2.81
N LYS A 216 -5.14 4.70 -1.64
CA LYS A 216 -4.00 5.41 -1.05
C LYS A 216 -3.13 4.44 -0.27
N GLN A 217 -1.81 4.51 -0.46
CA GLN A 217 -0.88 3.84 0.43
C GLN A 217 -0.56 4.78 1.61
N VAL A 218 -0.68 4.26 2.83
CA VAL A 218 -0.40 5.03 4.05
C VAL A 218 0.74 4.38 4.82
N VAL A 219 1.41 5.16 5.68
CA VAL A 219 2.44 4.64 6.57
C VAL A 219 1.92 4.63 7.99
N ILE A 220 2.14 3.51 8.68
CA ILE A 220 1.76 3.32 10.07
C ILE A 220 3.04 3.32 10.91
N ASP A 221 3.14 4.26 11.83
CA ASP A 221 4.25 4.31 12.79
C ASP A 221 3.82 3.59 14.10
N LYS A 222 3.69 2.26 14.03
CA LYS A 222 3.42 1.42 15.19
C LYS A 222 4.54 0.40 15.38
N PRO A 223 5.19 0.34 16.56
CA PRO A 223 6.38 -0.48 16.79
C PRO A 223 6.19 -1.98 16.60
N HIS A 224 4.95 -2.48 16.71
CA HIS A 224 4.64 -3.91 16.59
C HIS A 224 4.38 -4.37 15.16
N TYR A 225 4.21 -3.45 14.20
CA TYR A 225 4.11 -3.81 12.80
C TYR A 225 5.47 -3.78 12.13
N SER A 226 5.70 -4.75 11.24
CA SER A 226 6.93 -4.89 10.46
C SER A 226 6.66 -4.66 8.99
N HIS A 227 7.65 -4.11 8.28
CA HIS A 227 7.65 -4.06 6.82
C HIS A 227 8.08 -5.39 6.18
N GLN A 228 8.55 -6.34 6.98
CA GLN A 228 8.94 -7.69 6.57
C GLN A 228 8.36 -8.73 7.54
N HIS A 229 7.04 -8.70 7.73
CA HIS A 229 6.33 -9.67 8.55
C HIS A 229 6.32 -11.03 7.82
N PRO A 230 6.83 -12.13 8.41
CA PRO A 230 6.82 -13.44 7.76
C PRO A 230 5.39 -13.92 7.48
N VAL A 231 5.12 -14.34 6.24
CA VAL A 231 3.80 -14.90 5.84
C VAL A 231 3.73 -16.39 6.17
N LEU A 232 4.84 -17.09 6.01
CA LEU A 232 4.94 -18.51 6.33
C LEU A 232 5.56 -18.63 7.71
N SER A 233 4.80 -19.11 8.69
CA SER A 233 5.36 -19.55 9.97
C SER A 233 6.17 -20.81 9.69
N VAL A 234 7.50 -20.72 9.67
CA VAL A 234 8.35 -21.88 9.77
C VAL A 234 8.14 -22.40 11.19
N LYS A 235 7.30 -23.44 11.35
CA LYS A 235 7.33 -24.23 12.60
C LYS A 235 8.76 -24.77 12.68
N PRO A 236 9.52 -24.46 13.72
CA PRO A 236 10.76 -25.18 13.94
C PRO A 236 10.44 -26.65 14.16
N ASP A 237 11.11 -27.53 13.39
CA ASP A 237 11.11 -28.97 13.64
C ASP A 237 11.68 -29.30 15.02
#